data_6bd1bb56d3f5ef02606dc4554ca804e8
#
_entry.id   6bd1bb56d3f5ef02606dc4554ca804e8
#
_cell.length_a   1.000
_cell.length_b   1.000
_cell.length_c   1.000
_cell.angle_alpha   90.00
_cell.angle_beta   90.00
_cell.angle_gamma   90.00
#
_symmetry.space_group_name_H-M   'P 1'
#
loop_
_entity.id
_entity.type
_entity.pdbx_description
1 polymer ?
#
loop_
_entity_poly.entity_id
_entity_poly.type
_entity_poly.pdbx_seq_one_letter_code
_entity_poly.pdbx_strand_id
1 'polypeptide(L)'
;MFQRIRTYCLSGIQAIPVSVEVDSSPGLPGFTLVGLPDSAVRESRERVVSAVRSIGKVVTGFRTTVNLSPADLRKEGASLDLPLAIGLLLASGEISVREPSRFVFLGELSLDGLLKPIHGVLSVAMTLKNEREAVLVIPKENVKEASLVENLKVLGVSSLAECVNALIDDSFSGGALSAPGLHRKSLELNYDSPDFADVVGMEGVKRALEIAAAGGHNFLLIGSPGAGKTLCARCLPGILPEMSDEEILES
;
A
#
# COMPACT_ATOMS: atom_id res chain seq x y z
N MET A 1 24.11 3.35 16.83
CA MET A 1 24.27 2.32 15.77
C MET A 1 23.43 2.72 14.59
N PHE A 2 23.95 2.62 13.35
CA PHE A 2 23.22 2.98 12.12
C PHE A 2 22.37 1.84 11.60
N GLN A 3 21.13 2.12 11.21
CA GLN A 3 20.20 1.18 10.58
C GLN A 3 19.48 1.83 9.41
N ARG A 4 19.14 1.02 8.40
CA ARG A 4 18.36 1.46 7.24
C ARG A 4 17.17 0.53 7.05
N ILE A 5 15.97 1.11 7.05
CA ILE A 5 14.70 0.40 6.92
C ILE A 5 14.03 0.81 5.61
N ARG A 6 13.56 -0.18 4.87
CA ARG A 6 12.84 0.03 3.60
C ARG A 6 11.38 0.33 3.86
N THR A 7 10.87 1.33 3.19
CA THR A 7 9.45 1.69 3.17
C THR A 7 9.10 2.37 1.85
N TYR A 8 7.87 2.78 1.69
CA TYR A 8 7.37 3.52 0.53
C TYR A 8 6.51 4.70 0.96
N CYS A 9 6.48 5.74 0.14
CA CYS A 9 5.49 6.81 0.20
C CYS A 9 4.71 6.85 -1.10
N LEU A 10 3.48 7.32 -1.04
CA LEU A 10 2.66 7.53 -2.23
C LEU A 10 2.89 8.92 -2.81
N SER A 11 2.93 9.00 -4.13
CA SER A 11 2.83 10.25 -4.89
C SER A 11 1.74 10.07 -5.94
N GLY A 12 0.54 10.56 -5.64
CA GLY A 12 -0.66 10.14 -6.36
C GLY A 12 -0.91 8.65 -6.18
N ILE A 13 -0.95 7.89 -7.27
CA ILE A 13 -1.12 6.43 -7.26
C ILE A 13 0.21 5.66 -7.27
N GLN A 14 1.34 6.35 -7.45
CA GLN A 14 2.64 5.71 -7.55
C GLN A 14 3.28 5.52 -6.18
N ALA A 15 3.80 4.32 -5.92
CA ALA A 15 4.60 4.02 -4.75
C ALA A 15 6.07 4.35 -5.02
N ILE A 16 6.63 5.27 -4.26
CA ILE A 16 8.02 5.72 -4.37
C ILE A 16 8.82 5.12 -3.21
N PRO A 17 9.95 4.45 -3.47
CA PRO A 17 10.77 3.86 -2.42
C PRO A 17 11.36 4.94 -1.52
N VAL A 18 11.26 4.72 -0.21
CA VAL A 18 11.81 5.57 0.84
C VAL A 18 12.64 4.72 1.78
N SER A 19 13.76 5.25 2.22
CA SER A 19 14.59 4.67 3.28
C SER A 19 14.46 5.49 4.55
N VAL A 20 14.15 4.82 5.64
CA VAL A 20 14.25 5.36 7.01
C VAL A 20 15.63 5.00 7.53
N GLU A 21 16.51 5.98 7.62
CA GLU A 21 17.86 5.84 8.12
C GLU A 21 17.91 6.34 9.56
N VAL A 22 18.26 5.46 10.49
CA VAL A 22 18.30 5.78 11.92
C VAL A 22 19.71 5.63 12.43
N ASP A 23 20.27 6.70 12.97
CA ASP A 23 21.51 6.67 13.74
C ASP A 23 21.24 6.98 15.20
N SER A 24 21.59 6.04 16.06
CA SER A 24 21.47 6.17 17.51
C SER A 24 22.85 6.06 18.16
N SER A 25 23.23 7.12 18.89
CA SER A 25 24.54 7.24 19.54
C SER A 25 24.38 7.65 21.01
N PRO A 26 25.31 7.25 21.91
CA PRO A 26 25.32 7.73 23.28
C PRO A 26 25.43 9.26 23.32
N GLY A 27 24.68 9.91 24.23
CA GLY A 27 24.70 11.36 24.37
C GLY A 27 23.47 11.89 25.10
N LEU A 28 23.35 13.22 25.12
CA LEU A 28 22.12 13.82 25.65
C LEU A 28 20.91 13.36 24.84
N PRO A 29 19.86 12.85 25.52
CA PRO A 29 18.67 12.37 24.84
C PRO A 29 18.11 13.41 23.88
N GLY A 30 17.93 13.02 22.63
CA GLY A 30 17.39 13.91 21.60
C GLY A 30 16.89 13.11 20.41
N PHE A 31 15.84 13.60 19.78
CA PHE A 31 15.28 13.02 18.56
C PHE A 31 15.17 14.09 17.48
N THR A 32 15.85 13.86 16.38
CA THR A 32 15.85 14.76 15.23
C THR A 32 15.35 14.00 14.00
N LEU A 33 14.37 14.55 13.30
CA LEU A 33 13.81 13.99 12.07
C LEU A 33 14.05 14.96 10.91
N VAL A 34 14.70 14.47 9.86
CA VAL A 34 15.06 15.24 8.64
C VAL A 34 14.59 14.49 7.38
N GLY A 35 14.61 15.15 6.22
CA GLY A 35 14.20 14.56 4.93
C GLY A 35 12.78 14.94 4.50
N LEU A 36 12.40 16.22 4.71
CA LEU A 36 11.11 16.82 4.32
C LEU A 36 9.87 16.08 4.89
N PRO A 37 9.82 15.78 6.20
CA PRO A 37 8.61 15.24 6.81
C PRO A 37 7.49 16.29 6.82
N ASP A 38 6.25 15.88 6.55
CA ASP A 38 5.06 16.71 6.79
C ASP A 38 4.71 16.79 8.29
N SER A 39 3.59 17.42 8.63
CA SER A 39 3.14 17.52 10.03
C SER A 39 2.83 16.16 10.65
N ALA A 40 2.15 15.28 9.89
CA ALA A 40 1.76 13.96 10.36
C ALA A 40 2.99 13.08 10.66
N VAL A 41 4.02 13.12 9.80
CA VAL A 41 5.28 12.41 10.01
C VAL A 41 6.08 13.02 11.19
N ARG A 42 5.99 14.32 11.42
CA ARG A 42 6.63 14.93 12.61
C ARG A 42 5.96 14.48 13.91
N GLU A 43 4.65 14.34 13.91
CA GLU A 43 3.86 13.82 15.03
C GLU A 43 4.11 12.32 15.28
N SER A 44 4.56 11.58 14.28
CA SER A 44 4.93 10.15 14.39
C SER A 44 5.89 9.87 15.53
N ARG A 45 6.77 10.83 15.87
CA ARG A 45 7.70 10.71 17.01
C ARG A 45 6.98 10.33 18.30
N GLU A 46 5.93 11.04 18.66
CA GLU A 46 5.23 10.82 19.94
C GLU A 46 4.49 9.47 19.91
N ARG A 47 3.85 9.12 18.77
CA ARG A 47 3.19 7.83 18.61
C ARG A 47 4.17 6.67 18.68
N VAL A 48 5.28 6.76 17.97
CA VAL A 48 6.32 5.72 17.92
C VAL A 48 6.97 5.49 19.28
N VAL A 49 7.37 6.57 19.98
CA VAL A 49 7.99 6.46 21.31
C VAL A 49 7.00 5.85 22.32
N SER A 50 5.71 6.23 22.26
CA SER A 50 4.68 5.66 23.11
C SER A 50 4.45 4.16 22.78
N ALA A 51 4.31 3.82 21.52
CA ALA A 51 4.12 2.45 21.06
C ALA A 51 5.30 1.53 21.41
N VAL A 52 6.53 2.02 21.29
CA VAL A 52 7.72 1.26 21.72
C VAL A 52 7.72 1.04 23.24
N ARG A 53 7.33 2.05 24.01
CA ARG A 53 7.21 1.92 25.46
C ARG A 53 6.12 0.94 25.88
N SER A 54 4.98 0.89 25.15
CA SER A 54 3.87 -0.01 25.46
C SER A 54 4.25 -1.49 25.37
N ILE A 55 5.26 -1.83 24.54
CA ILE A 55 5.80 -3.19 24.42
C ILE A 55 6.98 -3.46 25.38
N GLY A 56 7.21 -2.59 26.36
CA GLY A 56 8.26 -2.75 27.38
C GLY A 56 9.68 -2.48 26.87
N LYS A 57 9.84 -1.80 25.71
CA LYS A 57 11.14 -1.44 25.14
C LYS A 57 11.48 0.02 25.41
N VAL A 58 12.79 0.36 25.42
CA VAL A 58 13.27 1.70 25.75
C VAL A 58 14.19 2.23 24.65
N VAL A 59 13.74 3.23 23.92
CA VAL A 59 14.53 3.93 22.90
C VAL A 59 14.92 5.35 23.30
N THR A 60 14.59 5.72 24.54
CA THR A 60 14.96 7.01 25.15
C THR A 60 16.28 6.88 25.90
N GLY A 61 17.11 7.91 25.84
CA GLY A 61 18.46 7.87 26.50
C GLY A 61 19.60 7.95 25.48
N PHE A 62 19.27 7.99 24.19
CA PHE A 62 20.23 8.16 23.10
C PHE A 62 19.97 9.44 22.35
N ARG A 63 21.02 9.97 21.72
CA ARG A 63 20.88 10.97 20.66
C ARG A 63 20.55 10.22 19.37
N THR A 64 19.31 10.39 18.91
CA THR A 64 18.81 9.69 17.71
C THR A 64 18.53 10.69 16.59
N THR A 65 19.11 10.45 15.43
CA THR A 65 18.81 11.18 14.22
C THR A 65 18.16 10.23 13.21
N VAL A 66 17.03 10.63 12.69
CA VAL A 66 16.32 9.90 11.64
C VAL A 66 16.32 10.73 10.37
N ASN A 67 16.79 10.14 9.28
CA ASN A 67 16.74 10.73 7.94
C ASN A 67 15.79 9.93 7.05
N LEU A 68 14.87 10.63 6.40
CA LEU A 68 13.95 10.06 5.40
C LEU A 68 14.48 10.35 4.00
N SER A 69 15.07 9.36 3.35
CA SER A 69 15.68 9.49 2.02
C SER A 69 14.72 8.96 0.93
N PRO A 70 14.63 9.60 -0.26
CA PRO A 70 15.39 10.75 -0.73
C PRO A 70 14.90 12.10 -0.17
N ALA A 71 15.76 13.11 -0.08
CA ALA A 71 15.46 14.39 0.57
C ALA A 71 14.59 15.35 -0.27
N ASP A 72 14.46 15.11 -1.57
CA ASP A 72 13.67 15.90 -2.53
C ASP A 72 12.19 15.51 -2.55
N LEU A 73 11.86 14.34 -2.03
CA LEU A 73 10.47 13.87 -1.91
C LEU A 73 9.88 14.29 -0.56
N ARG A 74 8.70 14.92 -0.58
CA ARG A 74 7.91 15.16 0.62
C ARG A 74 7.28 13.86 1.10
N LYS A 75 7.47 13.50 2.38
CA LYS A 75 6.91 12.32 3.01
C LYS A 75 5.66 12.72 3.75
N GLU A 76 4.55 12.08 3.38
CA GLU A 76 3.21 12.41 3.90
C GLU A 76 2.56 11.20 4.57
N GLY A 77 1.75 11.48 5.58
CA GLY A 77 0.92 10.50 6.26
C GLY A 77 1.62 9.71 7.36
N ALA A 78 0.82 8.93 8.08
CA ALA A 78 1.25 8.16 9.27
C ALA A 78 1.77 6.75 8.94
N SER A 79 1.79 6.33 7.67
CA SER A 79 2.25 4.99 7.25
C SER A 79 3.71 4.69 7.57
N LEU A 80 4.49 5.73 7.91
CA LEU A 80 5.90 5.64 8.31
C LEU A 80 6.10 5.31 9.80
N ASP A 81 5.05 5.23 10.61
CA ASP A 81 5.19 4.97 12.06
C ASP A 81 5.84 3.60 12.32
N LEU A 82 5.39 2.55 11.64
CA LEU A 82 5.96 1.21 11.80
C LEU A 82 7.44 1.14 11.38
N PRO A 83 7.87 1.60 10.19
CA PRO A 83 9.28 1.58 9.83
C PRO A 83 10.15 2.46 10.75
N LEU A 84 9.63 3.57 11.27
CA LEU A 84 10.32 4.39 12.29
C LEU A 84 10.52 3.61 13.59
N ALA A 85 9.47 2.92 14.09
CA ALA A 85 9.55 2.12 15.32
C ALA A 85 10.57 0.98 15.19
N ILE A 86 10.53 0.23 14.09
CA ILE A 86 11.48 -0.86 13.84
C ILE A 86 12.91 -0.33 13.71
N GLY A 87 13.10 0.79 12.98
CA GLY A 87 14.40 1.42 12.85
C GLY A 87 15.00 1.86 14.18
N LEU A 88 14.18 2.44 15.06
CA LEU A 88 14.58 2.83 16.41
C LEU A 88 14.95 1.63 17.27
N LEU A 89 14.16 0.56 17.26
CA LEU A 89 14.40 -0.66 18.02
C LEU A 89 15.70 -1.36 17.59
N LEU A 90 15.97 -1.40 16.29
CA LEU A 90 17.22 -1.96 15.75
C LEU A 90 18.43 -1.07 16.07
N ALA A 91 18.31 0.26 15.91
CA ALA A 91 19.40 1.19 16.14
C ALA A 91 19.77 1.33 17.62
N SER A 92 18.80 1.16 18.53
CA SER A 92 19.05 1.12 19.98
C SER A 92 19.57 -0.23 20.48
N GLY A 93 19.53 -1.28 19.66
CA GLY A 93 19.92 -2.63 20.05
C GLY A 93 18.87 -3.40 20.88
N GLU A 94 17.64 -2.87 20.96
CA GLU A 94 16.53 -3.51 21.67
C GLU A 94 16.01 -4.78 21.00
N ILE A 95 16.22 -4.87 19.68
CA ILE A 95 15.96 -6.07 18.88
C ILE A 95 17.11 -6.33 17.90
N SER A 96 17.24 -7.58 17.48
CA SER A 96 18.15 -7.99 16.41
C SER A 96 17.37 -8.81 15.39
N VAL A 97 17.49 -8.45 14.12
CA VAL A 97 16.78 -9.09 13.01
C VAL A 97 17.79 -9.53 11.97
N ARG A 98 17.66 -10.76 11.50
CA ARG A 98 18.48 -11.28 10.40
C ARG A 98 17.99 -10.66 9.09
N GLU A 99 18.91 -10.08 8.32
CA GLU A 99 18.62 -9.49 7.00
C GLU A 99 17.46 -8.49 7.00
N PRO A 100 17.52 -7.38 7.77
CA PRO A 100 16.43 -6.43 7.85
C PRO A 100 16.10 -5.76 6.50
N SER A 101 17.03 -5.78 5.53
CA SER A 101 16.86 -5.22 4.19
C SER A 101 15.83 -5.95 3.32
N ARG A 102 15.47 -7.20 3.64
CA ARG A 102 14.44 -7.95 2.93
C ARG A 102 13.02 -7.49 3.26
N PHE A 103 12.84 -6.83 4.41
CA PHE A 103 11.52 -6.39 4.85
C PHE A 103 11.23 -4.97 4.37
N VAL A 104 10.00 -4.76 3.93
CA VAL A 104 9.41 -3.47 3.61
C VAL A 104 8.27 -3.22 4.58
N PHE A 105 8.34 -2.15 5.37
CA PHE A 105 7.40 -1.88 6.43
C PHE A 105 6.48 -0.71 6.08
N LEU A 106 5.19 -0.87 6.35
CA LEU A 106 4.19 0.19 6.26
C LEU A 106 3.16 -0.01 7.36
N GLY A 107 2.78 1.06 8.07
CA GLY A 107 1.73 1.00 9.08
C GLY A 107 1.69 2.22 9.96
N GLU A 108 0.49 2.64 10.33
CA GLU A 108 0.24 3.64 11.34
C GLU A 108 0.17 2.97 12.72
N LEU A 109 0.80 3.57 13.73
CA LEU A 109 0.76 3.11 15.11
C LEU A 109 -0.15 3.98 15.97
N SER A 110 -0.96 3.34 16.80
CA SER A 110 -1.59 3.97 17.95
C SER A 110 -0.63 4.04 19.13
N LEU A 111 -0.94 4.84 20.14
CA LEU A 111 -0.09 5.05 21.31
C LEU A 111 0.14 3.78 22.15
N ASP A 112 -0.78 2.83 22.09
CA ASP A 112 -0.72 1.52 22.74
C ASP A 112 -0.01 0.44 21.88
N GLY A 113 0.48 0.81 20.70
CA GLY A 113 1.23 -0.08 19.81
C GLY A 113 0.40 -0.95 18.88
N LEU A 114 -0.91 -0.71 18.76
CA LEU A 114 -1.73 -1.36 17.74
C LEU A 114 -1.47 -0.74 16.36
N LEU A 115 -1.51 -1.56 15.32
CA LEU A 115 -1.46 -1.10 13.94
C LEU A 115 -2.87 -0.75 13.45
N LYS A 116 -2.96 0.35 12.72
CA LYS A 116 -4.16 0.80 12.04
C LYS A 116 -4.04 0.61 10.54
N PRO A 117 -5.16 0.36 9.84
CA PRO A 117 -5.16 0.23 8.39
C PRO A 117 -4.67 1.53 7.72
N ILE A 118 -3.99 1.38 6.60
CA ILE A 118 -3.42 2.47 5.81
C ILE A 118 -3.93 2.40 4.38
N HIS A 119 -3.77 3.49 3.63
CA HIS A 119 -4.13 3.56 2.21
C HIS A 119 -2.94 3.27 1.31
N GLY A 120 -3.22 2.74 0.09
CA GLY A 120 -2.27 2.58 -1.00
C GLY A 120 -1.32 1.40 -0.87
N VAL A 121 -1.68 0.41 -0.09
CA VAL A 121 -0.91 -0.83 0.04
C VAL A 121 -0.83 -1.57 -1.29
N LEU A 122 -1.88 -1.53 -2.11
CA LEU A 122 -1.90 -2.14 -3.44
C LEU A 122 -0.80 -1.58 -4.34
N SER A 123 -0.63 -0.25 -4.40
CA SER A 123 0.42 0.40 -5.20
C SER A 123 1.82 -0.05 -4.78
N VAL A 124 2.06 -0.19 -3.47
CA VAL A 124 3.33 -0.71 -2.96
C VAL A 124 3.51 -2.18 -3.31
N ALA A 125 2.46 -2.99 -3.15
CA ALA A 125 2.47 -4.41 -3.49
C ALA A 125 2.79 -4.63 -4.98
N MET A 126 2.19 -3.85 -5.87
CA MET A 126 2.47 -3.88 -7.32
C MET A 126 3.93 -3.54 -7.63
N THR A 127 4.49 -2.54 -6.95
CA THR A 127 5.89 -2.16 -7.13
C THR A 127 6.84 -3.30 -6.69
N LEU A 128 6.46 -4.05 -5.64
CA LEU A 128 7.25 -5.15 -5.11
C LEU A 128 7.05 -6.49 -5.84
N LYS A 129 6.10 -6.60 -6.78
CA LYS A 129 5.74 -7.85 -7.51
C LYS A 129 6.96 -8.62 -8.05
N ASN A 130 7.98 -7.90 -8.49
CA ASN A 130 9.18 -8.50 -9.09
C ASN A 130 10.32 -8.75 -8.09
N GLU A 131 10.17 -8.34 -6.84
CA GLU A 131 11.17 -8.53 -5.77
C GLU A 131 10.88 -9.80 -4.96
N ARG A 132 11.22 -10.98 -5.49
CA ARG A 132 10.89 -12.30 -4.90
C ARG A 132 11.30 -12.48 -3.44
N GLU A 133 12.37 -11.79 -2.99
CA GLU A 133 12.88 -11.91 -1.62
C GLU A 133 12.29 -10.86 -0.68
N ALA A 134 11.61 -9.85 -1.19
CA ALA A 134 10.97 -8.84 -0.37
C ALA A 134 9.78 -9.43 0.41
N VAL A 135 9.67 -9.03 1.67
CA VAL A 135 8.53 -9.34 2.54
C VAL A 135 7.86 -8.03 2.92
N LEU A 136 6.63 -7.85 2.48
CA LEU A 136 5.82 -6.66 2.79
C LEU A 136 5.14 -6.85 4.15
N VAL A 137 5.52 -6.03 5.14
CA VAL A 137 4.98 -6.04 6.51
C VAL A 137 3.99 -4.90 6.67
N ILE A 138 2.72 -5.23 6.87
CA ILE A 138 1.58 -4.29 6.85
C ILE A 138 0.55 -4.60 7.92
N PRO A 139 -0.37 -3.68 8.22
CA PRO A 139 -1.52 -3.98 9.06
C PRO A 139 -2.33 -5.14 8.52
N LYS A 140 -2.83 -6.00 9.42
CA LYS A 140 -3.58 -7.21 9.08
C LYS A 140 -4.80 -6.94 8.21
N GLU A 141 -5.45 -5.80 8.41
CA GLU A 141 -6.61 -5.36 7.65
C GLU A 141 -6.30 -5.12 6.17
N ASN A 142 -5.05 -4.72 5.86
CA ASN A 142 -4.59 -4.47 4.49
C ASN A 142 -4.12 -5.74 3.74
N VAL A 143 -4.04 -6.89 4.40
CA VAL A 143 -3.55 -8.13 3.77
C VAL A 143 -4.40 -8.52 2.58
N LYS A 144 -5.72 -8.33 2.65
CA LYS A 144 -6.63 -8.65 1.53
C LYS A 144 -6.29 -7.84 0.27
N GLU A 145 -5.98 -6.56 0.45
CA GLU A 145 -5.58 -5.65 -0.61
C GLU A 145 -4.23 -6.07 -1.23
N ALA A 146 -3.21 -6.29 -0.38
CA ALA A 146 -1.89 -6.74 -0.83
C ALA A 146 -1.93 -8.10 -1.52
N SER A 147 -2.87 -8.97 -1.12
CA SER A 147 -3.00 -10.31 -1.65
C SER A 147 -3.61 -10.38 -3.06
N LEU A 148 -4.04 -9.26 -3.62
CA LEU A 148 -4.40 -9.16 -5.04
C LEU A 148 -3.16 -9.28 -5.95
N VAL A 149 -1.96 -9.02 -5.43
CA VAL A 149 -0.71 -9.13 -6.18
C VAL A 149 -0.10 -10.51 -5.97
N GLU A 150 0.03 -11.28 -7.04
CA GLU A 150 0.58 -12.62 -7.01
C GLU A 150 2.08 -12.63 -6.67
N ASN A 151 2.52 -13.74 -6.06
CA ASN A 151 3.93 -14.02 -5.74
C ASN A 151 4.60 -13.04 -4.76
N LEU A 152 3.85 -12.16 -4.11
CA LEU A 152 4.36 -11.27 -3.07
C LEU A 152 4.27 -11.95 -1.69
N LYS A 153 5.37 -11.93 -0.94
CA LYS A 153 5.38 -12.37 0.46
C LYS A 153 4.83 -11.25 1.32
N VAL A 154 3.70 -11.49 1.99
CA VAL A 154 3.03 -10.50 2.84
C VAL A 154 2.95 -11.01 4.28
N LEU A 155 3.32 -10.15 5.22
CA LEU A 155 3.10 -10.35 6.65
C LEU A 155 2.11 -9.33 7.17
N GLY A 156 0.93 -9.79 7.54
CA GLY A 156 -0.07 -8.98 8.24
C GLY A 156 0.11 -9.05 9.74
N VAL A 157 0.25 -7.90 10.39
CA VAL A 157 0.42 -7.79 11.84
C VAL A 157 -0.59 -6.82 12.43
N SER A 158 -1.08 -7.10 13.64
CA SER A 158 -2.08 -6.29 14.33
C SER A 158 -1.45 -5.33 15.35
N SER A 159 -0.18 -5.56 15.72
CA SER A 159 0.51 -4.73 16.72
C SER A 159 2.03 -4.71 16.49
N LEU A 160 2.69 -3.71 17.06
CA LEU A 160 4.15 -3.61 17.09
C LEU A 160 4.78 -4.82 17.80
N ALA A 161 4.16 -5.31 18.89
CA ALA A 161 4.62 -6.50 19.61
C ALA A 161 4.60 -7.75 18.72
N GLU A 162 3.51 -7.97 17.98
CA GLU A 162 3.39 -9.08 17.03
C GLU A 162 4.44 -8.97 15.92
N CYS A 163 4.63 -7.76 15.37
CA CYS A 163 5.66 -7.51 14.37
C CYS A 163 7.06 -7.85 14.88
N VAL A 164 7.43 -7.36 16.07
CA VAL A 164 8.74 -7.59 16.68
C VAL A 164 8.97 -9.09 16.94
N ASN A 165 7.99 -9.81 17.49
CA ASN A 165 8.09 -11.24 17.75
C ASN A 165 8.29 -12.01 16.44
N ALA A 166 7.49 -11.72 15.43
CA ALA A 166 7.61 -12.34 14.12
C ALA A 166 8.98 -12.12 13.47
N LEU A 167 9.57 -10.92 13.62
CA LEU A 167 10.90 -10.60 13.10
C LEU A 167 12.04 -11.32 13.83
N ILE A 168 11.92 -11.52 15.16
CA ILE A 168 12.93 -12.21 16.00
C ILE A 168 12.89 -13.71 15.76
N ASP A 169 11.70 -14.29 15.69
CA ASP A 169 11.51 -15.75 15.58
C ASP A 169 11.83 -16.29 14.19
N ASP A 170 12.14 -15.42 13.21
CA ASP A 170 12.31 -15.76 11.78
C ASP A 170 11.19 -16.70 11.28
N SER A 171 9.99 -16.54 11.85
CA SER A 171 8.83 -17.39 11.61
C SER A 171 8.26 -17.27 10.17
N PHE A 172 8.97 -16.51 9.33
CA PHE A 172 8.66 -16.30 7.91
C PHE A 172 9.02 -17.48 7.01
N SER A 173 9.70 -18.50 7.55
CA SER A 173 10.13 -19.66 6.76
C SER A 173 8.97 -20.53 6.24
N GLY A 174 7.72 -20.23 6.63
CA GLY A 174 6.61 -21.12 6.30
C GLY A 174 5.25 -20.50 5.97
N GLY A 175 5.09 -19.18 6.02
CA GLY A 175 3.76 -18.59 6.00
C GLY A 175 3.60 -17.27 5.26
N ALA A 176 4.35 -17.02 4.19
CA ALA A 176 3.89 -16.03 3.24
C ALA A 176 2.51 -16.48 2.75
N LEU A 177 1.46 -15.75 3.12
CA LEU A 177 0.17 -15.91 2.47
C LEU A 177 0.39 -15.52 1.00
N SER A 178 0.86 -16.50 0.20
CA SER A 178 0.62 -16.42 -1.23
C SER A 178 -0.88 -16.38 -1.34
N ALA A 179 -1.41 -15.22 -1.65
CA ALA A 179 -2.80 -15.13 -1.99
C ALA A 179 -3.08 -16.17 -3.07
N PRO A 180 -4.17 -16.91 -2.97
CA PRO A 180 -4.74 -17.48 -4.15
C PRO A 180 -4.94 -16.30 -5.09
N GLY A 181 -4.27 -16.33 -6.24
CA GLY A 181 -4.41 -15.31 -7.27
C GLY A 181 -5.86 -14.90 -7.40
N LEU A 182 -6.11 -13.70 -7.89
CA LEU A 182 -7.47 -13.26 -8.21
C LEU A 182 -8.19 -14.43 -8.86
N HIS A 183 -8.81 -15.27 -8.02
CA HIS A 183 -9.79 -16.17 -8.56
C HIS A 183 -10.77 -15.22 -9.21
N ARG A 184 -10.79 -15.17 -10.54
CA ARG A 184 -11.95 -14.80 -11.34
C ARG A 184 -13.13 -15.67 -10.86
N LYS A 185 -13.57 -15.51 -9.61
CA LYS A 185 -14.99 -15.52 -9.39
C LYS A 185 -15.42 -14.40 -10.31
N SER A 186 -15.93 -14.79 -11.47
CA SER A 186 -16.81 -13.95 -12.22
C SER A 186 -17.55 -13.16 -11.16
N LEU A 187 -17.16 -11.90 -10.95
CA LEU A 187 -18.10 -10.94 -10.45
C LEU A 187 -19.20 -11.11 -11.48
N GLU A 188 -20.17 -11.96 -11.18
CA GLU A 188 -21.49 -11.83 -11.72
C GLU A 188 -21.89 -10.45 -11.24
N LEU A 189 -21.36 -9.48 -11.98
CA LEU A 189 -21.88 -8.14 -11.97
C LEU A 189 -23.31 -8.39 -12.44
N ASN A 190 -24.23 -8.56 -11.48
CA ASN A 190 -25.64 -8.37 -11.68
C ASN A 190 -25.79 -6.88 -12.10
N TYR A 191 -25.24 -6.59 -13.28
CA TYR A 191 -25.60 -5.39 -14.00
C TYR A 191 -27.02 -5.64 -14.48
N ASP A 192 -27.93 -5.01 -13.81
CA ASP A 192 -29.26 -4.67 -14.35
C ASP A 192 -29.04 -3.63 -15.49
N SER A 193 -28.04 -3.91 -16.34
CA SER A 193 -27.60 -3.07 -17.44
C SER A 193 -28.34 -3.57 -18.69
N PRO A 194 -29.00 -2.68 -19.41
CA PRO A 194 -29.66 -3.04 -20.66
C PRO A 194 -28.61 -3.57 -21.66
N ASP A 195 -29.00 -4.55 -22.47
CA ASP A 195 -28.20 -5.07 -23.56
C ASP A 195 -28.40 -4.21 -24.82
N PHE A 196 -27.41 -4.20 -25.72
CA PHE A 196 -27.58 -3.60 -27.06
C PHE A 196 -28.71 -4.25 -27.86
N ALA A 197 -29.08 -5.48 -27.57
CA ALA A 197 -30.25 -6.15 -28.13
C ALA A 197 -31.55 -5.42 -27.77
N ASP A 198 -31.62 -4.75 -26.62
CA ASP A 198 -32.79 -3.98 -26.18
C ASP A 198 -32.93 -2.65 -26.90
N VAL A 199 -31.87 -2.19 -27.58
CA VAL A 199 -31.86 -0.93 -28.33
C VAL A 199 -32.39 -1.19 -29.76
N VAL A 200 -33.58 -0.75 -30.05
CA VAL A 200 -34.18 -0.87 -31.38
C VAL A 200 -33.66 0.23 -32.31
N GLY A 201 -33.17 -0.17 -33.48
CA GLY A 201 -32.59 0.76 -34.46
C GLY A 201 -31.22 1.28 -34.03
N MET A 202 -30.86 2.49 -34.51
CA MET A 202 -29.61 3.18 -34.19
C MET A 202 -28.32 2.44 -34.61
N GLU A 203 -28.38 1.70 -35.72
CA GLU A 203 -27.28 0.83 -36.20
C GLU A 203 -25.93 1.57 -36.33
N GLY A 204 -25.95 2.84 -36.80
CA GLY A 204 -24.73 3.66 -36.89
C GLY A 204 -24.13 4.00 -35.52
N VAL A 205 -25.00 4.23 -34.51
CA VAL A 205 -24.54 4.49 -33.13
C VAL A 205 -23.99 3.21 -32.49
N LYS A 206 -24.69 2.07 -32.65
CA LYS A 206 -24.21 0.78 -32.17
C LYS A 206 -22.84 0.47 -32.74
N ARG A 207 -22.67 0.61 -34.04
CA ARG A 207 -21.39 0.37 -34.72
C ARG A 207 -20.27 1.30 -34.21
N ALA A 208 -20.56 2.57 -33.99
CA ALA A 208 -19.61 3.53 -33.45
C ALA A 208 -19.19 3.16 -32.01
N LEU A 209 -20.14 2.69 -31.19
CA LEU A 209 -19.88 2.24 -29.83
C LEU A 209 -19.06 0.94 -29.76
N GLU A 210 -19.33 -0.01 -30.67
CA GLU A 210 -18.49 -1.22 -30.81
C GLU A 210 -17.03 -0.87 -31.13
N ILE A 211 -16.81 0.05 -32.08
CA ILE A 211 -15.47 0.51 -32.44
C ILE A 211 -14.81 1.22 -31.26
N ALA A 212 -15.55 2.08 -30.55
CA ALA A 212 -15.06 2.79 -29.39
C ALA A 212 -14.68 1.83 -28.26
N ALA A 213 -15.51 0.82 -27.99
CA ALA A 213 -15.26 -0.20 -26.98
C ALA A 213 -14.02 -1.04 -27.32
N ALA A 214 -13.91 -1.50 -28.56
CA ALA A 214 -12.79 -2.35 -29.00
C ALA A 214 -11.45 -1.60 -29.04
N GLY A 215 -11.47 -0.27 -29.27
CA GLY A 215 -10.26 0.55 -29.39
C GLY A 215 -9.98 1.46 -28.19
N GLY A 216 -10.76 1.36 -27.11
CA GLY A 216 -10.60 2.25 -25.94
C GLY A 216 -10.80 3.74 -26.28
N HIS A 217 -11.68 4.05 -27.27
CA HIS A 217 -11.87 5.42 -27.73
C HIS A 217 -12.95 6.17 -26.96
N ASN A 218 -12.71 7.44 -26.72
CA ASN A 218 -13.74 8.35 -26.24
C ASN A 218 -14.79 8.59 -27.35
N PHE A 219 -16.05 8.72 -26.98
CA PHE A 219 -17.12 9.08 -27.92
C PHE A 219 -18.07 10.12 -27.33
N LEU A 220 -18.78 10.82 -28.18
CA LEU A 220 -19.74 11.85 -27.81
C LEU A 220 -21.08 11.60 -28.52
N LEU A 221 -22.15 11.42 -27.74
CA LEU A 221 -23.52 11.29 -28.27
C LEU A 221 -24.24 12.62 -28.18
N ILE A 222 -24.60 13.18 -29.34
CA ILE A 222 -25.36 14.42 -29.46
C ILE A 222 -26.72 14.13 -30.10
N GLY A 223 -27.80 14.69 -29.56
CA GLY A 223 -29.15 14.51 -30.10
C GLY A 223 -30.23 15.07 -29.17
N SER A 224 -31.50 15.06 -29.63
CA SER A 224 -32.66 15.52 -28.87
C SER A 224 -32.89 14.73 -27.57
N PRO A 225 -33.57 15.32 -26.57
CA PRO A 225 -34.06 14.57 -25.41
C PRO A 225 -34.90 13.36 -25.85
N GLY A 226 -34.77 12.22 -25.17
CA GLY A 226 -35.52 11.00 -25.51
C GLY A 226 -34.98 10.18 -26.69
N ALA A 227 -33.88 10.59 -27.35
CA ALA A 227 -33.29 9.87 -28.49
C ALA A 227 -32.50 8.59 -28.11
N GLY A 228 -32.62 8.04 -26.91
CA GLY A 228 -31.96 6.79 -26.50
C GLY A 228 -30.47 6.91 -26.15
N LYS A 229 -29.89 8.13 -26.11
CA LYS A 229 -28.44 8.31 -25.81
C LYS A 229 -27.99 7.67 -24.51
N THR A 230 -28.77 7.89 -23.44
CA THR A 230 -28.45 7.33 -22.10
C THR A 230 -28.60 5.80 -22.09
N LEU A 231 -29.55 5.25 -22.83
CA LEU A 231 -29.73 3.82 -22.98
C LEU A 231 -28.49 3.20 -23.65
N CYS A 232 -28.08 3.76 -24.80
CA CYS A 232 -26.87 3.31 -25.51
C CYS A 232 -25.61 3.38 -24.61
N ALA A 233 -25.45 4.46 -23.84
CA ALA A 233 -24.32 4.61 -22.94
C ALA A 233 -24.33 3.56 -21.79
N ARG A 234 -25.52 3.17 -21.32
CA ARG A 234 -25.67 2.12 -20.30
C ARG A 234 -25.41 0.72 -20.83
N CYS A 235 -25.58 0.48 -22.12
CA CYS A 235 -25.25 -0.80 -22.75
C CYS A 235 -23.74 -0.97 -22.97
N LEU A 236 -22.95 0.12 -22.95
CA LEU A 236 -21.52 0.08 -23.24
C LEU A 236 -20.71 -0.89 -22.36
N PRO A 237 -20.92 -0.95 -21.04
CA PRO A 237 -20.17 -1.90 -20.20
C PRO A 237 -20.31 -3.35 -20.63
N GLY A 238 -21.44 -3.73 -21.24
CA GLY A 238 -21.70 -5.10 -21.69
C GLY A 238 -20.89 -5.52 -22.94
N ILE A 239 -20.30 -4.56 -23.65
CA ILE A 239 -19.49 -4.82 -24.86
C ILE A 239 -18.01 -4.42 -24.71
N LEU A 240 -17.60 -3.90 -23.53
CA LEU A 240 -16.18 -3.64 -23.26
C LEU A 240 -15.41 -4.97 -23.22
N PRO A 241 -14.18 -5.02 -23.74
CA PRO A 241 -13.29 -6.16 -23.54
C PRO A 241 -13.08 -6.43 -22.06
N GLU A 242 -12.84 -7.70 -21.70
CA GLU A 242 -12.42 -8.04 -20.35
C GLU A 242 -11.09 -7.34 -20.03
N MET A 243 -11.02 -6.73 -18.86
CA MET A 243 -9.78 -6.11 -18.37
C MET A 243 -8.75 -7.20 -18.06
N SER A 244 -7.49 -6.93 -18.39
CA SER A 244 -6.37 -7.70 -17.88
C SER A 244 -6.21 -7.55 -16.38
N ASP A 245 -5.51 -8.48 -15.72
CA ASP A 245 -5.26 -8.39 -14.28
C ASP A 245 -4.50 -7.10 -13.91
N GLU A 246 -3.64 -6.59 -14.81
CA GLU A 246 -2.92 -5.32 -14.62
C GLU A 246 -3.89 -4.13 -14.68
N GLU A 247 -4.78 -4.08 -15.66
CA GLU A 247 -5.80 -3.03 -15.79
C GLU A 247 -6.80 -3.03 -14.62
N ILE A 248 -7.17 -4.22 -14.11
CA ILE A 248 -8.02 -4.33 -12.91
C ILE A 248 -7.35 -3.74 -11.68
N LEU A 249 -6.02 -3.94 -11.54
CA LEU A 249 -5.26 -3.42 -10.41
C LEU A 249 -5.00 -1.91 -10.50
N GLU A 250 -5.03 -1.32 -11.71
CA GLU A 250 -4.83 0.11 -11.95
C GLU A 250 -6.13 0.93 -11.89
N SER A 251 -7.32 0.31 -12.00
CA SER A 251 -8.64 0.96 -12.02
C SER A 251 -9.23 1.14 -10.61
#